data_16f69bd8eae733bbe00a61804886c8b4
#
_entry.id   16f69bd8eae733bbe00a61804886c8b4
#
_cell.length_a   1.000
_cell.length_b   1.000
_cell.length_c   1.000
_cell.angle_alpha   90.00
_cell.angle_beta   90.00
_cell.angle_gamma   90.00
#
_symmetry.space_group_name_H-M   'P 1'
#
loop_
_entity.id
_entity.type
_entity.pdbx_description
1 polymer ?
#
loop_
_entity_poly.entity_id
_entity_poly.type
_entity_poly.pdbx_seq_one_letter_code
_entity_poly.pdbx_strand_id
1 'polypeptide(L)'
;SQRALSRKWISDTGVFAMAAEGIVHFVDDEYKLFADAFRAEAPGRLFGISNEDRPPGWDHAVMVEQSTEDELEQIAIEFFGQYFLLFSEDERHAVLFTQADYKLIAGPLPFLHRFFPDLSAQKREFIEFKNEELSYPHTAWVELVLENAVRFMDWLD
;
A
#
# COMPACT_ATOMS: atom_id res chain seq x y z
N SER A 1 -3.16 -6.44 -17.55
CA SER A 1 -4.06 -6.58 -16.39
C SER A 1 -3.57 -5.67 -15.27
N GLN A 2 -4.44 -4.84 -14.79
CA GLN A 2 -4.09 -3.85 -13.76
C GLN A 2 -4.03 -4.50 -12.39
N ARG A 3 -2.84 -4.89 -11.97
CA ARG A 3 -2.56 -5.39 -10.63
C ARG A 3 -2.29 -4.24 -9.67
N ALA A 4 -3.18 -3.27 -9.64
CA ALA A 4 -3.03 -2.08 -8.81
C ALA A 4 -4.34 -1.79 -8.07
N LEU A 5 -4.24 -1.10 -6.96
CA LEU A 5 -5.43 -0.58 -6.30
C LEU A 5 -6.18 0.33 -7.27
N SER A 6 -7.45 0.10 -7.43
CA SER A 6 -8.30 0.89 -8.32
C SER A 6 -9.41 1.57 -7.51
N ARG A 7 -9.83 2.74 -7.98
CA ARG A 7 -10.98 3.45 -7.39
C ARG A 7 -12.25 2.61 -7.46
N LYS A 8 -12.39 1.81 -8.53
CA LYS A 8 -13.51 0.90 -8.68
C LYS A 8 -13.53 -0.15 -7.58
N TRP A 9 -12.39 -0.79 -7.30
CA TRP A 9 -12.30 -1.76 -6.22
C TRP A 9 -12.65 -1.13 -4.87
N ILE A 10 -12.11 0.06 -4.58
CA ILE A 10 -12.40 0.79 -3.35
C ILE A 10 -13.90 1.08 -3.22
N SER A 11 -14.52 1.55 -4.29
CA SER A 11 -15.96 1.83 -4.31
C SER A 11 -16.81 0.57 -4.14
N ASP A 12 -16.45 -0.50 -4.87
CA ASP A 12 -17.20 -1.77 -4.85
C ASP A 12 -17.11 -2.48 -3.50
N THR A 13 -15.98 -2.38 -2.81
CA THR A 13 -15.76 -3.02 -1.51
C THR A 13 -16.15 -2.15 -0.31
N GLY A 14 -16.43 -0.87 -0.53
CA GLY A 14 -16.77 0.06 0.54
C GLY A 14 -15.62 0.33 1.51
N VAL A 15 -14.39 0.22 1.05
CA VAL A 15 -13.19 0.52 1.84
C VAL A 15 -12.68 1.92 1.55
N PHE A 16 -11.70 2.35 2.34
CA PHE A 16 -11.07 3.67 2.22
C PHE A 16 -9.58 3.50 1.98
N ALA A 17 -8.94 4.51 1.42
CA ALA A 17 -7.50 4.46 1.17
C ALA A 17 -6.78 5.68 1.74
N MET A 18 -5.56 5.45 2.23
CA MET A 18 -4.65 6.48 2.71
C MET A 18 -3.29 6.31 2.05
N ALA A 19 -2.67 7.41 1.68
CA ALA A 19 -1.30 7.42 1.21
C ALA A 19 -0.34 7.78 2.35
N ALA A 20 0.80 7.10 2.39
CA ALA A 20 1.89 7.38 3.34
C ALA A 20 3.22 7.39 2.61
N GLU A 21 4.08 8.35 2.93
CA GLU A 21 5.44 8.33 2.40
C GLU A 21 6.19 7.07 2.85
N GLY A 22 7.15 6.63 2.07
CA GLY A 22 7.98 5.49 2.42
C GLY A 22 8.57 4.81 1.21
N ILE A 23 9.64 4.09 1.44
CA ILE A 23 10.35 3.36 0.41
C ILE A 23 9.57 2.12 -0.06
N VAL A 24 10.01 1.53 -1.15
CA VAL A 24 9.36 0.40 -1.86
C VAL A 24 9.28 -0.89 -1.04
N HIS A 25 9.82 -0.91 0.16
CA HIS A 25 9.80 -2.09 1.03
C HIS A 25 9.54 -1.67 2.47
N PHE A 26 9.27 -2.65 3.32
CA PHE A 26 9.17 -2.41 4.74
C PHE A 26 10.53 -1.98 5.32
N VAL A 27 10.51 -1.03 6.25
CA VAL A 27 11.63 -0.74 7.12
C VAL A 27 11.46 -1.48 8.45
N ASP A 28 12.50 -1.56 9.26
CA ASP A 28 12.61 -2.46 10.42
C ASP A 28 11.33 -2.58 11.28
N ASP A 29 10.78 -1.46 11.74
CA ASP A 29 9.62 -1.49 12.63
C ASP A 29 8.28 -1.70 11.91
N GLU A 30 8.24 -1.53 10.59
CA GLU A 30 7.00 -1.66 9.82
C GLU A 30 6.51 -3.10 9.73
N TYR A 31 7.39 -4.09 9.73
CA TYR A 31 6.98 -5.50 9.70
C TYR A 31 6.03 -5.82 10.85
N LYS A 32 6.38 -5.38 12.06
CA LYS A 32 5.55 -5.58 13.23
C LYS A 32 4.23 -4.85 13.11
N LEU A 33 4.25 -3.60 12.70
CA LEU A 33 3.05 -2.77 12.56
C LEU A 33 2.06 -3.38 11.55
N PHE A 34 2.54 -3.77 10.37
CA PHE A 34 1.69 -4.39 9.35
C PHE A 34 1.22 -5.78 9.77
N ALA A 35 2.10 -6.60 10.36
CA ALA A 35 1.72 -7.92 10.85
C ALA A 35 0.61 -7.83 11.91
N ASP A 36 0.76 -6.94 12.88
CA ASP A 36 -0.23 -6.73 13.95
C ASP A 36 -1.56 -6.23 13.36
N ALA A 37 -1.52 -5.29 12.42
CA ALA A 37 -2.71 -4.76 11.77
C ALA A 37 -3.49 -5.83 11.00
N PHE A 38 -2.81 -6.61 10.16
CA PHE A 38 -3.46 -7.69 9.42
C PHE A 38 -4.01 -8.78 10.35
N ARG A 39 -3.27 -9.19 11.37
CA ARG A 39 -3.76 -10.20 12.31
C ARG A 39 -5.00 -9.74 13.06
N ALA A 40 -5.05 -8.48 13.45
CA ALA A 40 -6.16 -7.94 14.21
C ALA A 40 -7.42 -7.73 13.36
N GLU A 41 -7.25 -7.25 12.14
CA GLU A 41 -8.37 -6.79 11.29
C GLU A 41 -8.72 -7.77 10.16
N ALA A 42 -7.77 -8.58 9.71
CA ALA A 42 -7.94 -9.51 8.61
C ALA A 42 -7.15 -10.80 8.84
N PRO A 43 -7.47 -11.56 9.90
CA PRO A 43 -6.75 -12.80 10.18
C PRO A 43 -6.89 -13.81 9.04
N GLY A 44 -5.83 -14.56 8.79
CA GLY A 44 -5.79 -15.55 7.73
C GLY A 44 -4.63 -15.33 6.78
N ARG A 45 -4.78 -15.85 5.57
CA ARG A 45 -3.72 -15.81 4.57
C ARG A 45 -3.51 -14.42 4.00
N LEU A 46 -2.26 -14.13 3.65
CA LEU A 46 -1.89 -12.94 2.89
C LEU A 46 -1.31 -13.35 1.55
N PHE A 47 -1.57 -12.52 0.56
CA PHE A 47 -1.09 -12.69 -0.80
C PHE A 47 -0.28 -11.48 -1.23
N GLY A 48 0.87 -11.73 -1.85
CA GLY A 48 1.67 -10.72 -2.51
C GLY A 48 1.72 -10.99 -4.00
N ILE A 49 1.49 -9.96 -4.81
CA ILE A 49 1.62 -10.05 -6.27
C ILE A 49 2.43 -8.88 -6.79
N SER A 50 3.23 -9.15 -7.82
CA SER A 50 3.97 -8.08 -8.49
C SER A 50 3.00 -7.12 -9.19
N ASN A 51 3.28 -5.82 -9.07
CA ASN A 51 2.57 -4.76 -9.79
C ASN A 51 3.34 -4.30 -11.04
N GLU A 52 4.40 -4.98 -11.40
CA GLU A 52 5.20 -4.69 -12.58
C GLU A 52 4.77 -5.54 -13.77
N ASP A 53 4.87 -4.97 -14.97
CA ASP A 53 4.72 -5.73 -16.21
C ASP A 53 5.92 -6.67 -16.36
N ARG A 54 5.65 -7.95 -16.49
CA ARG A 54 6.67 -8.99 -16.65
C ARG A 54 6.37 -9.86 -17.86
N PRO A 55 7.42 -10.43 -18.46
CA PRO A 55 7.22 -11.43 -19.50
C PRO A 55 6.37 -12.61 -19.00
N PRO A 56 5.60 -13.26 -19.88
CA PRO A 56 4.84 -14.46 -19.51
C PRO A 56 5.76 -15.51 -18.86
N GLY A 57 5.30 -16.09 -17.76
CA GLY A 57 6.07 -17.07 -16.97
C GLY A 57 6.93 -16.48 -15.86
N TRP A 58 7.06 -15.16 -15.79
CA TRP A 58 7.76 -14.44 -14.72
C TRP A 58 6.81 -13.87 -13.67
N ASP A 59 5.51 -13.92 -13.95
CA ASP A 59 4.49 -13.55 -12.99
C ASP A 59 4.46 -14.58 -11.86
N HIS A 60 4.60 -14.11 -10.63
CA HIS A 60 4.43 -14.98 -9.49
C HIS A 60 3.61 -14.28 -8.41
N ALA A 61 2.94 -15.08 -7.64
CA ALA A 61 2.27 -14.67 -6.43
C ALA A 61 2.87 -15.45 -5.26
N VAL A 62 3.00 -14.79 -4.13
CA VAL A 62 3.46 -15.41 -2.89
C VAL A 62 2.29 -15.41 -1.92
N MET A 63 2.04 -16.53 -1.28
CA MET A 63 1.01 -16.68 -0.26
C MET A 63 1.66 -17.15 1.03
N VAL A 64 1.26 -16.52 2.14
CA VAL A 64 1.63 -16.96 3.47
C VAL A 64 0.38 -17.29 4.27
N GLU A 65 0.48 -18.27 5.17
CA GLU A 65 -0.67 -18.77 5.91
C GLU A 65 -1.10 -17.84 7.04
N GLN A 66 -0.17 -17.06 7.57
CA GLN A 66 -0.40 -16.16 8.68
C GLN A 66 0.31 -14.83 8.48
N SER A 67 -0.17 -13.80 9.16
CA SER A 67 0.41 -12.47 9.09
C SER A 67 1.43 -12.26 10.21
N THR A 68 2.47 -13.10 10.27
CA THR A 68 3.57 -12.91 11.21
C THR A 68 4.64 -12.00 10.63
N GLU A 69 5.48 -11.41 11.48
CA GLU A 69 6.61 -10.60 11.02
C GLU A 69 7.51 -11.37 10.05
N ASP A 70 7.84 -12.62 10.39
CA ASP A 70 8.70 -13.47 9.57
C ASP A 70 8.09 -13.76 8.20
N GLU A 71 6.80 -13.99 8.13
CA GLU A 71 6.10 -14.25 6.88
C GLU A 71 5.97 -12.99 6.01
N LEU A 72 5.74 -11.83 6.61
CA LEU A 72 5.78 -10.56 5.90
C LEU A 72 7.17 -10.25 5.36
N GLU A 73 8.21 -10.52 6.14
CA GLU A 73 9.59 -10.39 5.69
C GLU A 73 9.87 -11.31 4.49
N GLN A 74 9.37 -12.53 4.52
CA GLN A 74 9.48 -13.47 3.40
C GLN A 74 8.86 -12.90 2.13
N ILE A 75 7.65 -12.33 2.21
CA ILE A 75 7.01 -11.68 1.06
C ILE A 75 7.84 -10.52 0.57
N ALA A 76 8.34 -9.69 1.47
CA ALA A 76 9.13 -8.52 1.10
C ALA A 76 10.44 -8.90 0.40
N ILE A 77 11.09 -9.98 0.83
CA ILE A 77 12.30 -10.51 0.19
C ILE A 77 12.00 -10.95 -1.24
N GLU A 78 10.88 -11.65 -1.47
CA GLU A 78 10.48 -12.11 -2.80
C GLU A 78 10.22 -10.96 -3.77
N PHE A 79 9.75 -9.82 -3.27
CA PHE A 79 9.45 -8.64 -4.09
C PHE A 79 10.45 -7.50 -3.88
N PHE A 80 11.64 -7.79 -3.35
CA PHE A 80 12.64 -6.77 -3.06
C PHE A 80 12.93 -5.90 -4.29
N GLY A 81 12.84 -4.58 -4.09
CA GLY A 81 13.07 -3.61 -5.15
C GLY A 81 11.97 -3.52 -6.22
N GLN A 82 10.84 -4.18 -6.00
CA GLN A 82 9.72 -4.22 -6.95
C GLN A 82 8.50 -3.55 -6.37
N TYR A 83 7.61 -3.12 -7.27
CA TYR A 83 6.25 -2.77 -6.87
C TYR A 83 5.46 -4.02 -6.61
N PHE A 84 4.76 -4.06 -5.52
CA PHE A 84 3.90 -5.20 -5.27
C PHE A 84 2.66 -4.78 -4.51
N LEU A 85 1.63 -5.58 -4.65
CA LEU A 85 0.38 -5.46 -3.92
C LEU A 85 0.31 -6.60 -2.90
N LEU A 86 0.15 -6.23 -1.64
CA LEU A 86 -0.11 -7.14 -0.53
C LEU A 86 -1.60 -7.03 -0.18
N PHE A 87 -2.30 -8.15 -0.09
CA PHE A 87 -3.73 -8.12 0.25
C PHE A 87 -4.15 -9.35 1.06
N SER A 88 -5.21 -9.16 1.83
CA SER A 88 -5.80 -10.20 2.68
C SER A 88 -6.69 -11.17 1.88
N GLU A 89 -6.95 -12.33 2.47
CA GLU A 89 -7.81 -13.36 1.88
C GLU A 89 -9.24 -12.86 1.63
N ASP A 90 -9.75 -11.96 2.47
CA ASP A 90 -11.09 -11.35 2.28
C ASP A 90 -11.13 -10.27 1.18
N GLU A 91 -9.97 -9.94 0.60
CA GLU A 91 -9.83 -8.91 -0.43
C GLU A 91 -10.33 -7.51 -0.03
N ARG A 92 -10.37 -7.22 1.27
CA ARG A 92 -10.81 -5.93 1.80
C ARG A 92 -9.72 -5.13 2.49
N HIS A 93 -8.51 -5.68 2.59
CA HIS A 93 -7.36 -5.06 3.23
C HIS A 93 -6.17 -5.20 2.30
N ALA A 94 -5.58 -4.10 1.92
CA ALA A 94 -4.49 -4.12 0.94
C ALA A 94 -3.46 -3.02 1.20
N VAL A 95 -2.22 -3.28 0.78
CA VAL A 95 -1.15 -2.29 0.74
C VAL A 95 -0.48 -2.37 -0.61
N LEU A 96 -0.43 -1.25 -1.32
CA LEU A 96 0.31 -1.11 -2.57
C LEU A 96 1.63 -0.39 -2.31
N PHE A 97 2.73 -1.06 -2.60
CA PHE A 97 4.06 -0.46 -2.57
C PHE A 97 4.39 0.10 -3.95
N THR A 98 4.69 1.39 -4.00
CA THR A 98 4.91 2.09 -5.27
C THR A 98 6.37 2.51 -5.44
N GLN A 99 6.75 2.88 -6.67
CA GLN A 99 8.08 3.41 -6.96
C GLN A 99 8.24 4.92 -6.70
N ALA A 100 7.18 5.59 -6.35
CA ALA A 100 7.21 7.03 -6.11
C ALA A 100 7.41 7.37 -4.62
N ASP A 101 8.06 6.47 -3.90
CA ASP A 101 8.39 6.59 -2.48
C ASP A 101 7.18 6.79 -1.57
N TYR A 102 6.06 6.18 -1.92
CA TYR A 102 4.87 6.14 -1.07
C TYR A 102 4.18 4.78 -1.14
N LYS A 103 3.33 4.54 -0.14
CA LYS A 103 2.45 3.37 -0.07
C LYS A 103 1.01 3.83 -0.08
N LEU A 104 0.12 3.03 -0.67
CA LEU A 104 -1.32 3.17 -0.49
C LEU A 104 -1.81 2.05 0.42
N ILE A 105 -2.43 2.42 1.54
CA ILE A 105 -3.00 1.48 2.50
C ILE A 105 -4.52 1.60 2.39
N ALA A 106 -5.20 0.49 2.11
CA ALA A 106 -6.62 0.48 1.88
C ALA A 106 -7.33 -0.57 2.72
N GLY A 107 -8.47 -0.20 3.30
CA GLY A 107 -9.26 -1.10 4.12
C GLY A 107 -10.38 -0.36 4.83
N PRO A 108 -11.11 -1.07 5.72
CA PRO A 108 -12.05 -0.43 6.63
C PRO A 108 -11.34 0.54 7.58
N LEU A 109 -12.10 1.50 8.14
CA LEU A 109 -11.54 2.51 9.04
C LEU A 109 -10.73 1.92 10.22
N PRO A 110 -11.16 0.85 10.90
CA PRO A 110 -10.35 0.27 11.97
C PRO A 110 -8.96 -0.16 11.53
N PHE A 111 -8.83 -0.68 10.31
CA PHE A 111 -7.54 -1.05 9.74
C PHE A 111 -6.65 0.19 9.51
N LEU A 112 -7.20 1.24 8.92
CA LEU A 112 -6.46 2.49 8.69
C LEU A 112 -6.01 3.14 10.01
N HIS A 113 -6.85 3.10 11.04
CA HIS A 113 -6.51 3.64 12.36
C HIS A 113 -5.40 2.87 13.08
N ARG A 114 -5.09 1.66 12.65
CA ARG A 114 -3.89 0.94 13.13
C ARG A 114 -2.60 1.61 12.72
N PHE A 115 -2.61 2.30 11.58
CA PHE A 115 -1.43 2.99 11.03
C PHE A 115 -1.45 4.48 11.36
N PHE A 116 -2.62 5.09 11.37
CA PHE A 116 -2.79 6.54 11.48
C PHE A 116 -3.82 6.87 12.55
N PRO A 117 -3.39 7.36 13.72
CA PRO A 117 -4.34 7.80 14.75
C PRO A 117 -5.26 8.93 14.28
N ASP A 118 -4.72 9.86 13.48
CA ASP A 118 -5.44 10.99 12.90
C ASP A 118 -5.32 10.96 11.37
N LEU A 119 -6.39 10.54 10.70
CA LEU A 119 -6.40 10.39 9.25
C LEU A 119 -6.31 11.73 8.52
N SER A 120 -6.92 12.77 9.05
CA SER A 120 -6.83 14.11 8.45
C SER A 120 -5.43 14.69 8.58
N ALA A 121 -4.74 14.45 9.69
CA ALA A 121 -3.34 14.83 9.86
C ALA A 121 -2.45 14.08 8.86
N GLN A 122 -2.69 12.79 8.66
CA GLN A 122 -1.94 11.99 7.68
C GLN A 122 -2.12 12.53 6.27
N LYS A 123 -3.34 12.92 5.88
CA LYS A 123 -3.58 13.52 4.58
C LYS A 123 -2.77 14.81 4.41
N ARG A 124 -2.73 15.67 5.42
CA ARG A 124 -1.93 16.90 5.38
C ARG A 124 -0.43 16.60 5.25
N GLU A 125 0.07 15.65 6.02
CA GLU A 125 1.47 15.23 5.96
C GLU A 125 1.86 14.72 4.57
N PHE A 126 1.00 13.91 3.97
CA PHE A 126 1.23 13.42 2.62
C PHE A 126 1.22 14.54 1.57
N ILE A 127 0.33 15.51 1.70
CA ILE A 127 0.31 16.69 0.81
C ILE A 127 1.61 17.49 0.95
N GLU A 128 2.12 17.67 2.17
CA GLU A 128 3.41 18.31 2.39
C GLU A 128 4.55 17.53 1.74
N PHE A 129 4.57 16.21 1.92
CA PHE A 129 5.53 15.33 1.24
C PHE A 129 5.46 15.49 -0.28
N LYS A 130 4.27 15.45 -0.87
CA LYS A 130 4.08 15.66 -2.30
C LYS A 130 4.65 17.01 -2.73
N ASN A 131 4.34 18.08 -2.02
CA ASN A 131 4.81 19.42 -2.37
C ASN A 131 6.33 19.53 -2.28
N GLU A 132 6.94 18.90 -1.30
CA GLU A 132 8.40 18.84 -1.17
C GLU A 132 9.03 18.07 -2.34
N GLU A 133 8.52 16.89 -2.68
CA GLU A 133 9.00 16.10 -3.81
C GLU A 133 8.89 16.86 -5.13
N LEU A 134 7.79 17.57 -5.36
CA LEU A 134 7.56 18.35 -6.58
C LEU A 134 8.35 19.66 -6.61
N SER A 135 8.97 20.07 -5.51
CA SER A 135 9.87 21.23 -5.47
C SER A 135 11.24 20.92 -6.09
N TYR A 136 11.60 19.65 -6.21
CA TYR A 136 12.82 19.19 -6.89
C TYR A 136 12.53 18.88 -8.36
N PRO A 137 13.57 18.83 -9.22
CA PRO A 137 13.37 18.37 -10.60
C PRO A 137 12.73 16.99 -10.65
N HIS A 138 11.64 16.88 -11.38
CA HIS A 138 10.86 15.63 -11.47
C HIS A 138 10.26 15.47 -12.86
N THR A 139 9.80 14.27 -13.16
CA THR A 139 9.08 13.98 -14.40
C THR A 139 7.58 14.27 -14.25
N ALA A 140 6.89 14.47 -15.37
CA ALA A 140 5.44 14.62 -15.37
C ALA A 140 4.73 13.37 -14.80
N TRP A 141 5.35 12.20 -14.94
CA TRP A 141 4.84 10.95 -14.36
C TRP A 141 4.82 10.99 -12.83
N VAL A 142 5.89 11.47 -12.19
CA VAL A 142 5.95 11.61 -10.73
C VAL A 142 4.86 12.55 -10.22
N GLU A 143 4.68 13.68 -10.87
CA GLU A 143 3.61 14.63 -10.54
C GLU A 143 2.24 13.96 -10.63
N LEU A 144 1.97 13.27 -11.73
CA LEU A 144 0.70 12.59 -11.94
C LEU A 144 0.41 11.53 -10.88
N VAL A 145 1.38 10.68 -10.52
CA VAL A 145 1.16 9.63 -9.55
C VAL A 145 0.99 10.16 -8.13
N LEU A 146 1.71 11.20 -7.76
CA LEU A 146 1.56 11.82 -6.44
C LEU A 146 0.23 12.56 -6.30
N GLU A 147 -0.20 13.28 -7.33
CA GLU A 147 -1.52 13.91 -7.35
C GLU A 147 -2.64 12.88 -7.29
N ASN A 148 -2.49 11.78 -8.01
CA ASN A 148 -3.46 10.69 -7.99
C ASN A 148 -3.53 10.02 -6.60
N ALA A 149 -2.40 9.89 -5.91
CA ALA A 149 -2.36 9.38 -4.54
C ALA A 149 -3.19 10.27 -3.58
N VAL A 150 -3.06 11.58 -3.70
CA VAL A 150 -3.89 12.51 -2.89
C VAL A 150 -5.38 12.30 -3.17
N ARG A 151 -5.77 12.07 -4.41
CA ARG A 151 -7.17 11.83 -4.79
C ARG A 151 -7.77 10.57 -4.17
N PHE A 152 -6.96 9.56 -3.81
CA PHE A 152 -7.45 8.41 -3.04
C PHE A 152 -7.91 8.80 -1.64
N MET A 153 -7.51 9.97 -1.16
CA MET A 153 -7.90 10.50 0.14
C MET A 153 -9.00 11.59 0.05
N ASP A 154 -9.65 11.76 -1.12
CA ASP A 154 -10.70 12.77 -1.31
C ASP A 154 -11.95 12.52 -0.47
N TRP A 155 -12.13 11.33 0.08
CA TRP A 155 -13.19 10.99 1.03
C TRP A 155 -13.00 11.67 2.41
N LEU A 156 -11.80 12.21 2.67
CA LEU A 156 -11.46 13.00 3.86
C LEU A 156 -11.53 14.50 3.50
N ASP A 157 -12.42 15.21 4.09
CA ASP A 157 -12.52 16.67 3.92
C ASP A 157 -12.28 17.41 5.23
#